data_807ea4b5c352a117a090c02a608e44b4
#
_entry.id   807ea4b5c352a117a090c02a608e44b4
#
_cell.length_a   1.000
_cell.length_b   1.000
_cell.length_c   1.000
_cell.angle_alpha   90.00
_cell.angle_beta   90.00
_cell.angle_gamma   90.00
#
_symmetry.space_group_name_H-M   'P 1'
#
loop_
_entity.id
_entity.type
_entity.pdbx_description
1 polymer ?
#
loop_
_entity_poly.entity_id
_entity_poly.type
_entity_poly.pdbx_seq_one_letter_code
_entity_poly.pdbx_strand_id
1 'polypeptide(L)'
;MYYSIGEVAKMTGIAISTLRYYDREGMFPEMERSSGGIRVFSDKEVNTLRIVECLKTAGMSIKEIREFLAWCQEGDASLQKRREMFYNRLREVEKQIEALQQTKHTLEYKCWYYDTAVAAGTEKVVKNIPLEKIPEEIRKYRL
;
A
#
# COMPACT_ATOMS: atom_id res chain seq x y z
N MET A 1 -23.66 -9.61 -13.43
CA MET A 1 -24.60 -8.84 -12.59
C MET A 1 -24.23 -7.36 -12.64
N TYR A 2 -25.20 -6.47 -12.43
CA TYR A 2 -24.99 -5.03 -12.50
C TYR A 2 -25.30 -4.39 -11.15
N TYR A 3 -24.56 -3.34 -10.82
CA TYR A 3 -24.65 -2.67 -9.54
C TYR A 3 -24.70 -1.15 -9.71
N SER A 4 -25.41 -0.48 -8.84
CA SER A 4 -25.34 0.98 -8.73
C SER A 4 -24.05 1.41 -8.03
N ILE A 5 -23.69 2.68 -8.16
CA ILE A 5 -22.50 3.23 -7.47
C ILE A 5 -22.63 3.09 -5.93
N GLY A 6 -23.83 3.23 -5.40
CA GLY A 6 -24.08 3.05 -3.95
C GLY A 6 -23.88 1.61 -3.50
N GLU A 7 -24.30 0.64 -4.31
CA GLU A 7 -24.09 -0.78 -4.02
C GLU A 7 -22.60 -1.13 -4.07
N VAL A 8 -21.88 -0.65 -5.08
CA VAL A 8 -20.44 -0.86 -5.18
C VAL A 8 -19.68 -0.24 -4.00
N ALA A 9 -20.09 0.95 -3.57
CA ALA A 9 -19.50 1.59 -2.39
C ALA A 9 -19.65 0.72 -1.14
N LYS A 10 -20.82 0.11 -0.95
CA LYS A 10 -21.08 -0.82 0.16
C LYS A 10 -20.25 -2.10 0.05
N MET A 11 -20.17 -2.67 -1.15
CA MET A 11 -19.43 -3.91 -1.39
C MET A 11 -17.91 -3.78 -1.20
N THR A 12 -17.37 -2.62 -1.58
CA THR A 12 -15.91 -2.42 -1.64
C THR A 12 -15.38 -1.60 -0.47
N GLY A 13 -16.23 -0.87 0.23
CA GLY A 13 -15.83 0.09 1.26
C GLY A 13 -15.24 1.38 0.68
N ILE A 14 -15.29 1.57 -0.63
CA ILE A 14 -14.78 2.77 -1.31
C ILE A 14 -15.88 3.83 -1.32
N ALA A 15 -15.53 5.06 -0.94
CA ALA A 15 -16.48 6.16 -0.94
C ALA A 15 -17.00 6.45 -2.36
N ILE A 16 -18.29 6.85 -2.46
CA ILE A 16 -18.91 7.19 -3.76
C ILE A 16 -18.14 8.29 -4.47
N SER A 17 -17.63 9.29 -3.75
CA SER A 17 -16.81 10.36 -4.31
C SER A 17 -15.54 9.84 -4.95
N THR A 18 -14.89 8.83 -4.35
CA THR A 18 -13.72 8.17 -4.89
C THR A 18 -14.04 7.38 -6.16
N LEU A 19 -15.18 6.67 -6.17
CA LEU A 19 -15.63 5.94 -7.35
C LEU A 19 -15.90 6.88 -8.54
N ARG A 20 -16.50 8.04 -8.28
CA ARG A 20 -16.71 9.08 -9.30
C ARG A 20 -15.37 9.64 -9.80
N TYR A 21 -14.42 9.84 -8.89
CA TYR A 21 -13.07 10.28 -9.24
C TYR A 21 -12.38 9.28 -10.16
N TYR A 22 -12.43 7.99 -9.83
CA TYR A 22 -11.86 6.93 -10.67
C TYR A 22 -12.48 6.90 -12.06
N ASP A 23 -13.79 7.08 -12.16
CA ASP A 23 -14.46 7.15 -13.46
C ASP A 23 -13.98 8.35 -14.28
N ARG A 24 -13.86 9.52 -13.65
CA ARG A 24 -13.32 10.72 -14.31
C ARG A 24 -11.87 10.53 -14.77
N GLU A 25 -11.09 9.77 -14.03
CA GLU A 25 -9.68 9.49 -14.38
C GLU A 25 -9.54 8.37 -15.43
N GLY A 26 -10.64 7.83 -15.93
CA GLY A 26 -10.62 6.85 -17.00
C GLY A 26 -10.33 5.42 -16.55
N MET A 27 -10.57 5.09 -15.29
CA MET A 27 -10.36 3.74 -14.77
C MET A 27 -11.34 2.71 -15.31
N PHE A 28 -12.47 3.15 -15.84
CA PHE A 28 -13.54 2.28 -16.36
C PHE A 28 -13.88 2.65 -17.80
N PRO A 29 -12.98 2.42 -18.77
CA PRO A 29 -13.19 2.91 -20.14
C PRO A 29 -14.38 2.25 -20.85
N GLU A 30 -14.77 1.04 -20.44
CA GLU A 30 -15.88 0.29 -21.03
C GLU A 30 -17.15 0.32 -20.17
N MET A 31 -17.18 1.15 -19.13
CA MET A 31 -18.34 1.19 -18.24
C MET A 31 -19.57 1.70 -18.96
N GLU A 32 -20.65 0.93 -18.81
CA GLU A 32 -21.96 1.29 -19.37
C GLU A 32 -22.63 2.38 -18.51
N ARG A 33 -23.50 3.15 -19.17
CA ARG A 33 -24.37 4.11 -18.50
C ARG A 33 -25.81 3.81 -18.89
N SER A 34 -26.74 4.02 -17.94
CA SER A 34 -28.16 3.92 -18.23
C SER A 34 -28.60 5.03 -19.20
N SER A 35 -29.82 4.95 -19.70
CA SER A 35 -30.40 5.97 -20.58
C SER A 35 -30.39 7.38 -19.96
N GLY A 36 -30.37 7.50 -18.62
CA GLY A 36 -30.27 8.76 -17.90
C GLY A 36 -28.82 9.18 -17.59
N GLY A 37 -27.82 8.52 -18.16
CA GLY A 37 -26.40 8.81 -17.90
C GLY A 37 -25.86 8.32 -16.56
N ILE A 38 -26.62 7.47 -15.87
CA ILE A 38 -26.23 6.92 -14.57
C ILE A 38 -25.21 5.80 -14.76
N ARG A 39 -24.14 5.79 -13.94
CA ARG A 39 -23.11 4.77 -13.96
C ARG A 39 -23.67 3.41 -13.60
N VAL A 40 -23.33 2.41 -14.41
CA VAL A 40 -23.73 1.01 -14.18
C VAL A 40 -22.46 0.19 -14.08
N PHE A 41 -22.20 -0.36 -12.90
CA PHE A 41 -21.03 -1.20 -12.65
C PHE A 41 -21.38 -2.66 -12.86
N SER A 42 -20.54 -3.36 -13.60
CA SER A 42 -20.62 -4.81 -13.73
C SER A 42 -19.59 -5.50 -12.81
N ASP A 43 -19.64 -6.83 -12.78
CA ASP A 43 -18.60 -7.62 -12.10
C ASP A 43 -17.19 -7.28 -12.61
N LYS A 44 -17.08 -6.87 -13.88
CA LYS A 44 -15.81 -6.44 -14.48
C LYS A 44 -15.26 -5.20 -13.79
N GLU A 45 -16.08 -4.17 -13.60
CA GLU A 45 -15.66 -2.96 -12.91
C GLU A 45 -15.36 -3.22 -11.44
N VAL A 46 -16.12 -4.09 -10.79
CA VAL A 46 -15.84 -4.48 -9.39
C VAL A 46 -14.47 -5.18 -9.28
N ASN A 47 -14.16 -6.07 -10.21
CA ASN A 47 -12.84 -6.72 -10.24
C ASN A 47 -11.72 -5.72 -10.55
N THR A 48 -11.96 -4.78 -11.46
CA THR A 48 -11.01 -3.69 -11.74
C THR A 48 -10.74 -2.88 -10.49
N LEU A 49 -11.76 -2.56 -9.69
CA LEU A 49 -11.60 -1.84 -8.43
C LEU A 49 -10.71 -2.58 -7.43
N ARG A 50 -10.83 -3.89 -7.33
CA ARG A 50 -9.96 -4.71 -6.46
C ARG A 50 -8.49 -4.57 -6.87
N ILE A 51 -8.22 -4.60 -8.16
CA ILE A 51 -6.87 -4.40 -8.71
C ILE A 51 -6.38 -2.98 -8.42
N VAL A 52 -7.19 -1.97 -8.68
CA VAL A 52 -6.87 -0.55 -8.44
C VAL A 52 -6.51 -0.33 -6.97
N GLU A 53 -7.31 -0.85 -6.04
CA GLU A 53 -7.03 -0.71 -4.60
C GLU A 53 -5.74 -1.43 -4.19
N CYS A 54 -5.48 -2.61 -4.74
CA CYS A 54 -4.23 -3.34 -4.51
C CYS A 54 -3.02 -2.53 -4.97
N LEU A 55 -3.07 -1.97 -6.17
CA LEU A 55 -1.96 -1.18 -6.73
C LEU A 55 -1.78 0.14 -6.00
N LYS A 56 -2.85 0.78 -5.54
CA LYS A 56 -2.79 1.97 -4.67
C LYS A 56 -2.07 1.65 -3.36
N THR A 57 -2.45 0.56 -2.72
CA THR A 57 -1.83 0.11 -1.47
C THR A 57 -0.34 -0.17 -1.68
N ALA A 58 0.03 -0.68 -2.84
CA ALA A 58 1.44 -0.91 -3.21
C ALA A 58 2.20 0.38 -3.55
N GLY A 59 1.55 1.54 -3.51
CA GLY A 59 2.19 2.84 -3.70
C GLY A 59 2.21 3.35 -5.14
N MET A 60 1.44 2.75 -6.04
CA MET A 60 1.33 3.25 -7.41
C MET A 60 0.47 4.50 -7.50
N SER A 61 0.89 5.43 -8.37
CA SER A 61 0.10 6.63 -8.66
C SER A 61 -1.11 6.30 -9.53
N ILE A 62 -2.09 7.20 -9.55
CA ILE A 62 -3.26 7.07 -10.41
C ILE A 62 -2.86 7.00 -11.89
N LYS A 63 -1.85 7.76 -12.30
CA LYS A 63 -1.30 7.73 -13.66
C LYS A 63 -0.75 6.35 -14.01
N GLU A 64 0.04 5.76 -13.13
CA GLU A 64 0.62 4.42 -13.34
C GLU A 64 -0.45 3.34 -13.40
N ILE A 65 -1.45 3.42 -12.52
CA ILE A 65 -2.59 2.48 -12.52
C ILE A 65 -3.36 2.58 -13.82
N ARG A 66 -3.62 3.79 -14.30
CA ARG A 66 -4.31 4.02 -15.57
C ARG A 66 -3.53 3.44 -16.75
N GLU A 67 -2.21 3.61 -16.79
CA GLU A 67 -1.35 2.99 -17.81
C GLU A 67 -1.47 1.46 -17.77
N PHE A 68 -1.44 0.86 -16.58
CA PHE A 68 -1.60 -0.58 -16.43
C PHE A 68 -2.95 -1.06 -16.98
N LEU A 69 -4.04 -0.35 -16.67
CA LEU A 69 -5.36 -0.71 -17.18
C LEU A 69 -5.44 -0.60 -18.70
N ALA A 70 -4.77 0.39 -19.28
CA ALA A 70 -4.65 0.52 -20.75
C ALA A 70 -3.89 -0.67 -21.34
N TRP A 71 -2.81 -1.11 -20.70
CA TRP A 71 -2.08 -2.31 -21.13
C TRP A 71 -2.94 -3.58 -21.07
N CYS A 72 -3.80 -3.69 -20.08
CA CYS A 72 -4.74 -4.82 -19.99
C CYS A 72 -5.65 -4.89 -21.22
N GLN A 73 -6.07 -3.73 -21.74
CA GLN A 73 -6.91 -3.66 -22.94
C GLN A 73 -6.17 -4.04 -24.23
N GLU A 74 -4.86 -3.86 -24.27
CA GLU A 74 -4.02 -4.31 -25.41
C GLU A 74 -3.94 -5.84 -25.48
N GLY A 75 -4.32 -6.56 -24.42
CA GLY A 75 -4.27 -8.00 -24.36
C GLY A 75 -2.85 -8.56 -24.25
N ASP A 76 -2.60 -9.67 -24.91
CA ASP A 76 -1.34 -10.42 -24.78
C ASP A 76 -0.09 -9.63 -25.22
N ALA A 77 -0.24 -8.64 -26.08
CA ALA A 77 0.86 -7.80 -26.53
C ALA A 77 1.54 -7.04 -25.36
N SER A 78 0.83 -6.81 -24.25
CA SER A 78 1.33 -6.08 -23.10
C SER A 78 1.72 -6.98 -21.92
N LEU A 79 1.63 -8.31 -22.05
CA LEU A 79 1.90 -9.24 -20.94
C LEU A 79 3.27 -9.02 -20.30
N GLN A 80 4.32 -8.81 -21.09
CA GLN A 80 5.66 -8.59 -20.56
C GLN A 80 5.76 -7.30 -19.77
N LYS A 81 5.19 -6.20 -20.27
CA LYS A 81 5.16 -4.90 -19.57
C LYS A 81 4.43 -5.02 -18.24
N ARG A 82 3.29 -5.71 -18.22
CA ARG A 82 2.50 -5.92 -17.00
C ARG A 82 3.27 -6.74 -15.97
N ARG A 83 3.95 -7.79 -16.41
CA ARG A 83 4.80 -8.61 -15.53
C ARG A 83 5.93 -7.79 -14.93
N GLU A 84 6.65 -7.03 -15.75
CA GLU A 84 7.76 -6.18 -15.30
C GLU A 84 7.30 -5.14 -14.28
N MET A 85 6.14 -4.55 -14.50
CA MET A 85 5.56 -3.58 -13.58
C MET A 85 5.32 -4.20 -12.19
N PHE A 86 4.75 -5.39 -12.13
CA PHE A 86 4.53 -6.08 -10.84
C PHE A 86 5.83 -6.46 -10.15
N TYR A 87 6.83 -6.94 -10.87
CA TYR A 87 8.14 -7.23 -10.29
C TYR A 87 8.83 -5.97 -9.77
N ASN A 88 8.76 -4.88 -10.52
CA ASN A 88 9.31 -3.59 -10.07
C ASN A 88 8.62 -3.12 -8.80
N ARG A 89 7.32 -3.24 -8.73
CA ARG A 89 6.55 -2.83 -7.55
C ARG A 89 6.83 -3.73 -6.35
N LEU A 90 6.97 -5.03 -6.58
CA LEU A 90 7.35 -5.97 -5.54
C LEU A 90 8.70 -5.58 -4.91
N ARG A 91 9.70 -5.27 -5.73
CA ARG A 91 11.01 -4.83 -5.25
C ARG A 91 10.93 -3.56 -4.40
N GLU A 92 10.11 -2.60 -4.81
CA GLU A 92 9.91 -1.36 -4.03
C GLU A 92 9.26 -1.64 -2.66
N VAL A 93 8.26 -2.51 -2.62
CA VAL A 93 7.60 -2.91 -1.37
C VAL A 93 8.59 -3.65 -0.46
N GLU A 94 9.42 -4.54 -1.00
CA GLU A 94 10.46 -5.25 -0.24
C GLU A 94 11.45 -4.28 0.40
N LYS A 95 11.86 -3.23 -0.32
CA LYS A 95 12.73 -2.17 0.22
C LYS A 95 12.05 -1.42 1.37
N GLN A 96 10.76 -1.12 1.22
CA GLN A 96 9.99 -0.45 2.27
C GLN A 96 9.86 -1.33 3.52
N ILE A 97 9.65 -2.62 3.36
CA ILE A 97 9.61 -3.58 4.47
C ILE A 97 10.95 -3.60 5.20
N GLU A 98 12.06 -3.68 4.45
CA GLU A 98 13.40 -3.67 5.05
C GLU A 98 13.66 -2.38 5.83
N ALA A 99 13.32 -1.22 5.25
CA ALA A 99 13.47 0.07 5.92
C ALA A 99 12.64 0.14 7.21
N LEU A 100 11.41 -0.37 7.19
CA LEU A 100 10.54 -0.42 8.38
C LEU A 100 11.09 -1.39 9.43
N GLN A 101 11.67 -2.51 9.03
CA GLN A 101 12.33 -3.44 9.96
C GLN A 101 13.50 -2.77 10.68
N GLN A 102 14.32 -2.00 9.95
CA GLN A 102 15.42 -1.23 10.56
C GLN A 102 14.89 -0.21 11.56
N THR A 103 13.83 0.51 11.20
CA THR A 103 13.18 1.45 12.12
C THR A 103 12.64 0.73 13.36
N LYS A 104 12.00 -0.42 13.19
CA LYS A 104 11.49 -1.24 14.28
C LYS A 104 12.62 -1.61 15.26
N HIS A 105 13.74 -2.08 14.74
CA HIS A 105 14.90 -2.46 15.57
C HIS A 105 15.45 -1.25 16.35
N THR A 106 15.52 -0.09 15.72
CA THR A 106 15.92 1.15 16.40
C THR A 106 14.96 1.48 17.54
N LEU A 107 13.66 1.33 17.32
CA LEU A 107 12.65 1.56 18.36
C LEU A 107 12.74 0.53 19.49
N GLU A 108 13.00 -0.72 19.18
CA GLU A 108 13.23 -1.77 20.18
C GLU A 108 14.42 -1.42 21.09
N TYR A 109 15.52 -0.92 20.48
CA TYR A 109 16.65 -0.42 21.26
C TYR A 109 16.23 0.73 22.19
N LYS A 110 15.47 1.69 21.69
CA LYS A 110 14.99 2.82 22.50
C LYS A 110 14.03 2.39 23.59
N CYS A 111 13.18 1.41 23.37
CA CYS A 111 12.32 0.83 24.39
C CYS A 111 13.16 0.23 25.51
N TRP A 112 14.15 -0.59 25.18
CA TRP A 112 15.08 -1.14 26.15
C TRP A 112 15.82 -0.04 26.93
N TYR A 113 16.29 0.98 26.20
CA TYR A 113 17.00 2.11 26.78
C TYR A 113 16.16 2.79 27.87
N TYR A 114 14.94 3.15 27.54
CA TYR A 114 14.07 3.85 28.48
C TYR A 114 13.52 2.94 29.60
N ASP A 115 13.26 1.68 29.33
CA ASP A 115 12.90 0.71 30.37
C ASP A 115 14.02 0.63 31.43
N THR A 116 15.27 0.58 30.98
CA THR A 116 16.44 0.53 31.85
C THR A 116 16.60 1.85 32.61
N ALA A 117 16.45 2.98 31.98
CA ALA A 117 16.54 4.30 32.59
C ALA A 117 15.45 4.51 33.63
N VAL A 118 14.22 4.13 33.35
CA VAL A 118 13.09 4.23 34.27
C VAL A 118 13.34 3.36 35.53
N ALA A 119 13.78 2.12 35.33
CA ALA A 119 14.09 1.22 36.43
C ALA A 119 15.22 1.77 37.34
N ALA A 120 16.19 2.45 36.76
CA ALA A 120 17.31 3.06 37.50
C ALA A 120 16.97 4.44 38.08
N GLY A 121 15.90 5.08 37.60
CA GLY A 121 15.52 6.45 37.96
C GLY A 121 16.40 7.52 37.33
N THR A 122 17.26 7.18 36.36
CA THR A 122 18.16 8.09 35.66
C THR A 122 18.68 7.52 34.35
N GLU A 123 18.87 8.36 33.33
CA GLU A 123 19.53 7.97 32.09
C GLU A 123 21.04 7.73 32.24
N LYS A 124 21.65 8.28 33.27
CA LYS A 124 23.13 8.20 33.46
C LYS A 124 23.63 6.76 33.44
N VAL A 125 22.87 5.82 33.98
CA VAL A 125 23.21 4.40 34.02
C VAL A 125 23.27 3.82 32.57
N VAL A 126 22.34 4.22 31.71
CA VAL A 126 22.23 3.68 30.36
C VAL A 126 23.20 4.37 29.39
N LYS A 127 23.37 5.69 29.51
CA LYS A 127 24.27 6.47 28.63
C LYS A 127 25.69 5.94 28.64
N ASN A 128 26.18 5.46 29.79
CA ASN A 128 27.55 4.98 29.98
C ASN A 128 27.63 3.46 30.09
N ILE A 129 26.58 2.74 29.73
CA ILE A 129 26.54 1.27 29.86
C ILE A 129 27.53 0.64 28.86
N PRO A 130 28.36 -0.33 29.35
CA PRO A 130 29.24 -1.07 28.47
C PRO A 130 28.45 -1.85 27.39
N LEU A 131 29.01 -1.95 26.19
CA LEU A 131 28.37 -2.62 25.05
C LEU A 131 27.92 -4.06 25.41
N GLU A 132 28.75 -4.79 26.14
CA GLU A 132 28.48 -6.17 26.54
C GLU A 132 27.28 -6.31 27.51
N LYS A 133 26.83 -5.24 28.16
CA LYS A 133 25.64 -5.22 28.99
C LYS A 133 24.35 -4.90 28.26
N ILE A 134 24.45 -4.50 27.00
CA ILE A 134 23.30 -4.29 26.15
C ILE A 134 22.87 -5.67 25.60
N PRO A 135 21.58 -6.02 25.61
CA PRO A 135 21.11 -7.28 25.03
C PRO A 135 21.64 -7.48 23.61
N GLU A 136 22.17 -8.66 23.31
CA GLU A 136 22.87 -8.96 22.06
C GLU A 136 22.02 -8.67 20.82
N GLU A 137 20.74 -9.01 20.86
CA GLU A 137 19.79 -8.87 19.75
C GLU A 137 19.53 -7.43 19.35
N ILE A 138 19.76 -6.46 20.23
CA ILE A 138 19.53 -5.02 19.94
C ILE A 138 20.82 -4.20 19.97
N ARG A 139 21.95 -4.80 20.29
CA ARG A 139 23.24 -4.12 20.51
C ARG A 139 23.69 -3.30 19.29
N LYS A 140 23.54 -3.86 18.10
CA LYS A 140 23.92 -3.21 16.84
C LYS A 140 23.03 -2.02 16.44
N TYR A 141 21.87 -1.85 17.10
CA TYR A 141 20.95 -0.74 16.81
C TYR A 141 21.15 0.44 17.76
N ARG A 142 22.21 0.44 18.55
CA ARG A 142 22.56 1.55 19.43
C ARG A 142 22.76 2.83 18.61
N LEU A 143 22.10 3.90 19.06
CA LEU A 143 22.22 5.25 18.49
C LEU A 143 23.25 6.07 19.25
#